data_1a3e3776cb3d5b5bc4e9c1344e8bbe8a
#
_entry.id   1a3e3776cb3d5b5bc4e9c1344e8bbe8a
#
_cell.length_a   1.000
_cell.length_b   1.000
_cell.length_c   1.000
_cell.angle_alpha   90.00
_cell.angle_beta   90.00
_cell.angle_gamma   90.00
#
_symmetry.space_group_name_H-M   'P 1'
#
loop_
_entity.id
_entity.type
_entity.pdbx_description
1 polymer ?
#
loop_
_entity_poly.entity_id
_entity_poly.type
_entity_poly.pdbx_seq_one_letter_code
_entity_poly.pdbx_strand_id
1 'polypeptide(L)'
;MKTKKGTTLVEVLVAIAVFSIITVAMFSSLLVMRKTVARQEEYLRFEAICTDIAFYGDVHKRAWDKEYFSLPASQNEGQIYYGHDFKPSTTEQIYCLSYSYADTNGDGYAELIVSISHVESGRFIIENLNYGGGRYVE
;
A
#
# COMPACT_ATOMS: atom_id res chain seq x y z
N MET A 1 52.49 -30.17 28.57
CA MET A 1 52.20 -28.71 28.45
C MET A 1 51.63 -28.41 27.12
N LYS A 2 50.35 -27.96 27.02
CA LYS A 2 49.75 -27.50 25.75
C LYS A 2 50.24 -26.08 25.50
N THR A 3 51.08 -25.86 24.48
CA THR A 3 51.48 -24.56 24.00
C THR A 3 50.23 -23.82 23.48
N LYS A 4 49.80 -22.76 24.17
CA LYS A 4 48.80 -21.82 23.65
C LYS A 4 49.43 -21.16 22.43
N LYS A 5 48.96 -21.51 21.24
CA LYS A 5 49.28 -20.75 20.00
C LYS A 5 48.67 -19.37 20.17
N GLY A 6 49.49 -18.34 20.24
CA GLY A 6 49.02 -16.95 20.22
C GLY A 6 48.40 -16.67 18.86
N THR A 7 47.26 -15.97 18.87
CA THR A 7 46.61 -15.44 17.64
C THR A 7 47.59 -14.54 16.93
N THR A 8 47.85 -14.75 15.66
CA THR A 8 48.71 -13.90 14.87
C THR A 8 47.98 -12.58 14.55
N LEU A 9 48.72 -11.48 14.40
CA LEU A 9 48.18 -10.17 13.98
C LEU A 9 47.34 -10.31 12.72
N VAL A 10 47.77 -11.15 11.80
CA VAL A 10 47.03 -11.41 10.54
C VAL A 10 45.69 -12.09 10.77
N GLU A 11 45.55 -13.03 11.67
CA GLU A 11 44.28 -13.66 12.01
C GLU A 11 43.29 -12.65 12.59
N VAL A 12 43.75 -11.73 13.44
CA VAL A 12 42.90 -10.66 13.99
C VAL A 12 42.44 -9.72 12.88
N LEU A 13 43.31 -9.31 11.97
CA LEU A 13 42.96 -8.45 10.85
C LEU A 13 41.93 -9.09 9.91
N VAL A 14 42.12 -10.39 9.59
CA VAL A 14 41.19 -11.14 8.76
C VAL A 14 39.83 -11.26 9.47
N ALA A 15 39.81 -11.57 10.76
CA ALA A 15 38.57 -11.66 11.54
C ALA A 15 37.79 -10.33 11.54
N ILE A 16 38.48 -9.19 11.72
CA ILE A 16 37.85 -7.87 11.68
C ILE A 16 37.31 -7.57 10.29
N ALA A 17 38.04 -7.90 9.22
CA ALA A 17 37.59 -7.69 7.85
C ALA A 17 36.31 -8.50 7.55
N VAL A 18 36.29 -9.78 7.89
CA VAL A 18 35.12 -10.66 7.72
C VAL A 18 33.94 -10.16 8.54
N PHE A 19 34.16 -9.80 9.80
CA PHE A 19 33.12 -9.25 10.66
C PHE A 19 32.51 -7.97 10.09
N SER A 20 33.34 -7.08 9.55
CA SER A 20 32.89 -5.84 8.92
C SER A 20 31.98 -6.09 7.72
N ILE A 21 32.33 -7.04 6.85
CA ILE A 21 31.51 -7.42 5.68
C ILE A 21 30.15 -7.96 6.14
N ILE A 22 30.12 -8.87 7.12
CA ILE A 22 28.89 -9.43 7.65
C ILE A 22 28.00 -8.32 8.25
N THR A 23 28.60 -7.43 9.02
CA THR A 23 27.87 -6.31 9.64
C THR A 23 27.19 -5.42 8.61
N VAL A 24 27.92 -5.01 7.55
CA VAL A 24 27.36 -4.19 6.46
C VAL A 24 26.22 -4.94 5.76
N ALA A 25 26.37 -6.22 5.47
CA ALA A 25 25.32 -7.04 4.85
C ALA A 25 24.05 -7.11 5.73
N MET A 26 24.20 -7.28 7.03
CA MET A 26 23.08 -7.30 7.98
C MET A 26 22.35 -5.94 8.02
N PHE A 27 23.08 -4.83 8.12
CA PHE A 27 22.48 -3.49 8.09
C PHE A 27 21.72 -3.22 6.79
N SER A 28 22.28 -3.59 5.66
CA SER A 28 21.63 -3.45 4.36
C SER A 28 20.32 -4.24 4.29
N SER A 29 20.33 -5.47 4.79
CA SER A 29 19.13 -6.33 4.86
C SER A 29 18.03 -5.70 5.74
N LEU A 30 18.40 -5.16 6.90
CA LEU A 30 17.45 -4.50 7.81
C LEU A 30 16.81 -3.25 7.17
N LEU A 31 17.58 -2.45 6.41
CA LEU A 31 17.03 -1.29 5.71
C LEU A 31 16.02 -1.68 4.63
N VAL A 32 16.32 -2.74 3.86
CA VAL A 32 15.38 -3.26 2.85
C VAL A 32 14.12 -3.79 3.53
N MET A 33 14.27 -4.54 4.62
CA MET A 33 13.13 -5.08 5.37
C MET A 33 12.20 -3.97 5.88
N ARG A 34 12.74 -2.90 6.46
CA ARG A 34 11.94 -1.75 6.90
C ARG A 34 11.13 -1.10 5.77
N LYS A 35 11.75 -0.91 4.60
CA LYS A 35 11.05 -0.36 3.42
C LYS A 35 9.94 -1.29 2.95
N THR A 36 10.16 -2.59 2.98
CA THR A 36 9.16 -3.59 2.58
C THR A 36 7.98 -3.59 3.53
N VAL A 37 8.25 -3.59 4.85
CA VAL A 37 7.18 -3.54 5.88
C VAL A 37 6.34 -2.26 5.75
N ALA A 38 6.98 -1.10 5.58
CA ALA A 38 6.25 0.15 5.40
C ALA A 38 5.33 0.13 4.16
N ARG A 39 5.80 -0.44 3.05
CA ARG A 39 4.98 -0.59 1.84
C ARG A 39 3.82 -1.57 2.02
N GLN A 40 4.03 -2.65 2.76
CA GLN A 40 2.97 -3.60 3.07
C GLN A 40 1.91 -2.98 3.98
N GLU A 41 2.31 -2.14 4.93
CA GLU A 41 1.37 -1.42 5.79
C GLU A 41 0.52 -0.44 4.97
N GLU A 42 1.12 0.34 4.07
CA GLU A 42 0.37 1.20 3.13
C GLU A 42 -0.64 0.38 2.33
N TYR A 43 -0.20 -0.74 1.74
CA TYR A 43 -1.06 -1.60 0.95
C TYR A 43 -2.26 -2.13 1.74
N LEU A 44 -2.03 -2.69 2.93
CA LEU A 44 -3.08 -3.26 3.77
C LEU A 44 -4.10 -2.20 4.22
N ARG A 45 -3.64 -0.98 4.52
CA ARG A 45 -4.55 0.11 4.89
C ARG A 45 -5.45 0.50 3.73
N PHE A 46 -4.91 0.63 2.54
CA PHE A 46 -5.71 0.95 1.36
C PHE A 46 -6.57 -0.21 0.89
N GLU A 47 -6.13 -1.44 1.04
CA GLU A 47 -6.98 -2.61 0.78
C GLU A 47 -8.21 -2.63 1.69
N ALA A 48 -8.05 -2.29 2.96
CA ALA A 48 -9.19 -2.13 3.88
C ALA A 48 -10.14 -1.01 3.42
N ILE A 49 -9.63 0.15 3.02
CA ILE A 49 -10.42 1.26 2.50
C ILE A 49 -11.17 0.83 1.23
N CYS A 50 -10.49 0.17 0.29
CA CYS A 50 -11.12 -0.32 -0.94
C CYS A 50 -12.21 -1.35 -0.67
N THR A 51 -11.98 -2.25 0.27
CA THR A 51 -12.96 -3.24 0.70
C THR A 51 -14.18 -2.56 1.30
N ASP A 52 -13.97 -1.57 2.14
CA ASP A 52 -15.06 -0.79 2.72
C ASP A 52 -15.86 -0.04 1.65
N ILE A 53 -15.20 0.52 0.65
CA ILE A 53 -15.85 1.15 -0.50
C ILE A 53 -16.68 0.13 -1.27
N ALA A 54 -16.12 -1.03 -1.58
CA ALA A 54 -16.79 -2.06 -2.35
C ALA A 54 -18.05 -2.60 -1.66
N PHE A 55 -17.97 -2.85 -0.35
CA PHE A 55 -19.10 -3.41 0.40
C PHE A 55 -20.13 -2.38 0.83
N TYR A 56 -19.73 -1.14 1.07
CA TYR A 56 -20.59 -0.12 1.66
C TYR A 56 -20.83 1.08 0.75
N GLY A 57 -20.08 1.21 -0.34
CA GLY A 57 -20.20 2.32 -1.28
C GLY A 57 -21.59 2.47 -1.89
N ASP A 58 -22.32 1.38 -2.08
CA ASP A 58 -23.72 1.40 -2.51
C ASP A 58 -24.72 1.59 -1.38
N VAL A 59 -24.30 1.47 -0.12
CA VAL A 59 -25.16 1.68 1.02
C VAL A 59 -25.09 3.13 1.49
N HIS A 60 -25.46 4.04 0.61
CA HIS A 60 -25.52 5.49 0.86
C HIS A 60 -26.28 5.90 2.12
N LYS A 61 -26.89 4.97 2.79
CA LYS A 61 -27.77 5.22 3.92
C LYS A 61 -27.19 4.81 5.25
N ARG A 62 -26.10 4.09 5.30
CA ARG A 62 -25.41 3.98 6.56
C ARG A 62 -24.78 5.35 6.83
N ALA A 63 -25.00 5.85 8.01
CA ALA A 63 -24.28 6.95 8.59
C ALA A 63 -22.79 6.54 8.78
N TRP A 64 -22.23 6.04 7.77
CA TRP A 64 -20.82 5.99 7.52
C TRP A 64 -20.41 7.39 7.61
N ASP A 65 -19.54 7.61 8.46
CA ASP A 65 -19.02 8.93 8.70
C ASP A 65 -18.92 9.66 7.40
N LYS A 66 -19.85 10.59 7.21
CA LYS A 66 -19.81 11.51 6.07
C LYS A 66 -18.46 12.20 5.97
N GLU A 67 -17.66 12.14 7.03
CA GLU A 67 -16.28 12.57 7.09
C GLU A 67 -15.33 11.70 6.27
N TYR A 68 -15.64 10.42 6.06
CA TYR A 68 -14.68 9.52 5.45
C TYR A 68 -14.90 9.34 3.95
N PHE A 69 -16.15 9.19 3.51
CA PHE A 69 -16.34 8.87 2.12
C PHE A 69 -17.80 8.65 1.71
N SER A 70 -18.24 9.26 0.63
CA SER A 70 -19.42 8.84 -0.12
C SER A 70 -19.09 8.87 -1.61
N LEU A 71 -19.18 7.73 -2.29
CA LEU A 71 -19.25 7.71 -3.74
C LEU A 71 -20.53 8.40 -4.16
N PRO A 72 -20.47 9.46 -5.01
CA PRO A 72 -21.67 10.04 -5.57
C PRO A 72 -22.41 8.98 -6.37
N ALA A 73 -23.69 8.80 -6.05
CA ALA A 73 -24.54 7.78 -6.69
C ALA A 73 -24.64 7.91 -8.21
N SER A 74 -24.29 9.07 -8.75
CA SER A 74 -24.43 9.43 -10.16
C SER A 74 -23.11 9.47 -10.95
N GLN A 75 -21.97 9.18 -10.32
CA GLN A 75 -20.69 9.22 -11.01
C GLN A 75 -20.17 7.80 -11.23
N ASN A 76 -19.95 7.45 -12.49
CA ASN A 76 -19.34 6.18 -12.86
C ASN A 76 -17.83 6.15 -12.62
N GLU A 77 -17.22 7.31 -12.40
CA GLU A 77 -15.79 7.46 -12.12
C GLU A 77 -15.53 8.66 -11.21
N GLY A 78 -14.43 8.62 -10.47
CA GLY A 78 -14.04 9.73 -9.62
C GLY A 78 -12.67 9.55 -9.00
N GLN A 79 -12.26 10.60 -8.28
CA GLN A 79 -10.98 10.61 -7.56
C GLN A 79 -11.19 11.16 -6.16
N ILE A 80 -10.46 10.56 -5.21
CA ILE A 80 -10.46 10.98 -3.81
C ILE A 80 -9.02 11.05 -3.35
N TYR A 81 -8.70 12.16 -2.69
CA TYR A 81 -7.36 12.38 -2.17
C TYR A 81 -7.33 12.07 -0.67
N TYR A 82 -6.23 11.46 -0.24
CA TYR A 82 -5.98 11.08 1.16
C TYR A 82 -4.69 11.73 1.64
N GLY A 83 -4.71 12.13 2.93
CA GLY A 83 -3.54 12.64 3.64
C GLY A 83 -2.66 11.52 4.24
N HIS A 84 -1.68 11.91 5.02
CA HIS A 84 -0.79 11.01 5.75
C HIS A 84 -1.50 10.11 6.77
N ASP A 85 -2.61 10.57 7.30
CA ASP A 85 -3.43 9.83 8.26
C ASP A 85 -4.39 8.83 7.60
N PHE A 86 -4.30 8.67 6.27
CA PHE A 86 -5.18 7.84 5.44
C PHE A 86 -6.65 8.26 5.51
N LYS A 87 -6.91 9.54 5.78
CA LYS A 87 -8.24 10.14 5.74
C LYS A 87 -8.41 10.98 4.49
N PRO A 88 -9.64 11.08 3.96
CA PRO A 88 -9.94 11.98 2.85
C PRO A 88 -9.54 13.42 3.18
N SER A 89 -8.80 14.05 2.29
CA SER A 89 -8.29 15.40 2.48
C SER A 89 -8.31 16.20 1.19
N THR A 90 -8.75 17.45 1.29
CA THR A 90 -8.69 18.41 0.19
C THR A 90 -7.44 19.28 0.23
N THR A 91 -6.77 19.33 1.37
CA THR A 91 -5.59 20.17 1.60
C THR A 91 -4.29 19.41 1.52
N GLU A 92 -4.26 18.19 2.04
CA GLU A 92 -3.10 17.31 2.05
C GLU A 92 -3.37 16.15 1.09
N GLN A 93 -2.79 16.23 -0.10
CA GLN A 93 -3.02 15.26 -1.18
C GLN A 93 -1.78 14.39 -1.37
N ILE A 94 -1.62 13.39 -0.52
CA ILE A 94 -0.49 12.45 -0.58
C ILE A 94 -0.81 11.27 -1.49
N TYR A 95 -2.03 10.75 -1.38
CA TYR A 95 -2.49 9.61 -2.15
C TYR A 95 -3.73 10.00 -2.96
N CYS A 96 -3.85 9.44 -4.16
CA CYS A 96 -5.02 9.57 -5.02
C CYS A 96 -5.62 8.18 -5.22
N LEU A 97 -6.86 8.02 -4.77
CA LEU A 97 -7.71 6.89 -5.07
C LEU A 97 -8.57 7.26 -6.27
N SER A 98 -8.38 6.55 -7.38
CA SER A 98 -9.22 6.65 -8.58
C SER A 98 -10.14 5.43 -8.62
N TYR A 99 -11.41 5.65 -8.89
CA TYR A 99 -12.39 4.57 -9.02
C TYR A 99 -13.21 4.73 -10.28
N SER A 100 -13.65 3.62 -10.84
CA SER A 100 -14.59 3.59 -11.95
C SER A 100 -15.53 2.38 -11.82
N TYR A 101 -16.76 2.55 -12.27
CA TYR A 101 -17.71 1.47 -12.43
C TYR A 101 -17.82 1.14 -13.92
N ALA A 102 -17.51 -0.09 -14.29
CA ALA A 102 -17.59 -0.58 -15.65
C ALA A 102 -18.06 -2.01 -15.68
N ASP A 103 -18.92 -2.35 -16.63
CA ASP A 103 -19.27 -3.75 -16.93
C ASP A 103 -18.14 -4.32 -17.79
N THR A 104 -17.20 -5.04 -17.17
CA THR A 104 -16.02 -5.59 -17.85
C THR A 104 -16.26 -6.98 -18.42
N ASN A 105 -17.30 -7.67 -17.95
CA ASN A 105 -17.63 -9.04 -18.35
C ASN A 105 -18.88 -9.13 -19.25
N GLY A 106 -19.65 -8.05 -19.38
CA GLY A 106 -20.84 -7.99 -20.23
C GLY A 106 -22.08 -8.68 -19.63
N ASP A 107 -22.14 -8.83 -18.30
CA ASP A 107 -23.26 -9.46 -17.62
C ASP A 107 -24.39 -8.47 -17.23
N GLY A 108 -24.20 -7.19 -17.50
CA GLY A 108 -25.12 -6.12 -17.18
C GLY A 108 -24.96 -5.56 -15.76
N TYR A 109 -23.93 -5.97 -15.04
CA TYR A 109 -23.59 -5.42 -13.73
C TYR A 109 -22.24 -4.70 -13.80
N ALA A 110 -22.17 -3.50 -13.26
CA ALA A 110 -20.92 -2.78 -13.19
C ALA A 110 -20.04 -3.30 -12.03
N GLU A 111 -18.81 -3.53 -12.36
CA GLU A 111 -17.76 -3.85 -11.40
C GLU A 111 -17.08 -2.55 -10.94
N LEU A 112 -16.71 -2.50 -9.66
CA LEU A 112 -15.92 -1.41 -9.12
C LEU A 112 -14.45 -1.68 -9.36
N ILE A 113 -13.81 -0.83 -10.14
CA ILE A 113 -12.37 -0.87 -10.38
C ILE A 113 -11.72 0.28 -9.60
N VAL A 114 -10.75 -0.05 -8.77
CA VAL A 114 -10.05 0.91 -7.92
C VAL A 114 -8.56 0.87 -8.18
N SER A 115 -7.96 2.05 -8.29
CA SER A 115 -6.51 2.22 -8.35
C SER A 115 -6.07 3.29 -7.36
N ILE A 116 -4.96 3.04 -6.66
CA ILE A 116 -4.42 3.98 -5.68
C ILE A 116 -2.97 4.26 -6.02
N SER A 117 -2.64 5.54 -6.12
CA SER A 117 -1.29 6.00 -6.40
C SER A 117 -0.84 7.09 -5.42
N HIS A 118 0.46 7.17 -5.23
CA HIS A 118 1.07 8.29 -4.52
C HIS A 118 1.14 9.50 -5.46
N VAL A 119 0.58 10.62 -5.06
CA VAL A 119 0.43 11.82 -5.92
C VAL A 119 1.76 12.35 -6.43
N GLU A 120 2.73 12.52 -5.55
CA GLU A 120 4.03 13.11 -5.90
C GLU A 120 4.88 12.21 -6.80
N SER A 121 4.94 10.91 -6.52
CA SER A 121 5.80 9.97 -7.25
C SER A 121 5.10 9.26 -8.40
N GLY A 122 3.78 9.32 -8.49
CA GLY A 122 2.98 8.56 -9.45
C GLY A 122 3.04 7.04 -9.26
N ARG A 123 3.66 6.57 -8.17
CA ARG A 123 3.80 5.15 -7.89
C ARG A 123 2.46 4.55 -7.49
N PHE A 124 2.03 3.52 -8.19
CA PHE A 124 0.87 2.74 -7.78
C PHE A 124 1.15 1.93 -6.50
N ILE A 125 0.19 1.97 -5.59
CA ILE A 125 0.12 1.13 -4.38
C ILE A 125 -0.78 -0.06 -4.68
N ILE A 126 -1.94 0.23 -5.29
CA ILE A 126 -2.90 -0.74 -5.79
C ILE A 126 -3.23 -0.32 -7.22
N GLU A 127 -3.22 -1.26 -8.15
CA GLU A 127 -3.51 -1.01 -9.55
C GLU A 127 -4.62 -1.95 -10.02
N ASN A 128 -5.71 -1.35 -10.55
CA ASN A 128 -6.84 -2.05 -11.16
C ASN A 128 -7.43 -3.19 -10.29
N LEU A 129 -7.59 -2.93 -9.00
CA LEU A 129 -8.25 -3.87 -8.11
C LEU A 129 -9.74 -3.91 -8.46
N ASN A 130 -10.23 -5.07 -8.89
CA ASN A 130 -11.60 -5.27 -9.34
C ASN A 130 -12.42 -5.94 -8.24
N TYR A 131 -13.51 -5.27 -7.85
CA TYR A 131 -14.52 -5.82 -6.96
C TYR A 131 -15.76 -6.14 -7.79
N GLY A 132 -16.03 -7.45 -7.93
CA GLY A 132 -17.18 -7.94 -8.71
C GLY A 132 -18.51 -7.45 -8.18
N GLY A 133 -19.32 -7.00 -9.13
CA GLY A 133 -20.73 -6.79 -9.17
C GLY A 133 -21.48 -6.14 -8.00
N GLY A 134 -22.15 -5.05 -8.29
CA GLY A 134 -23.01 -4.40 -7.33
C GLY A 134 -23.95 -3.37 -7.90
N ARG A 135 -23.71 -2.87 -9.10
CA ARG A 135 -24.59 -1.89 -9.74
C ARG A 135 -25.13 -2.38 -11.07
N TYR A 136 -26.43 -2.23 -11.25
CA TYR A 136 -27.02 -2.30 -12.59
C TYR A 136 -26.50 -1.14 -13.43
N VAL A 137 -26.06 -1.45 -14.63
CA VAL A 137 -25.80 -0.46 -15.68
C VAL A 137 -27.15 -0.18 -16.34
N GLU A 138 -27.68 1.04 -16.12
CA GLU A 138 -28.85 1.53 -16.87
C GLU A 138 -28.44 2.00 -18.28
#